data_c01c1b93de434f648bd52a0b1cdf54d6
#
_entry.id   c01c1b93de434f648bd52a0b1cdf54d6
#
_cell.length_a   1.000
_cell.length_b   1.000
_cell.length_c   1.000
_cell.angle_alpha   90.00
_cell.angle_beta   90.00
_cell.angle_gamma   90.00
#
_symmetry.space_group_name_H-M   'P 1'
#
loop_
_entity.id
_entity.type
_entity.pdbx_description
1 polymer ?
#
loop_
_entity_poly.entity_id
_entity_poly.type
_entity_poly.pdbx_seq_one_letter_code
_entity_poly.pdbx_strand_id
1 'polypeptide(L)'
;KTVLVMGCGIESDYLPENAALRRAVAENGCLVSEYPPFEGASKYTFPVRNRLMSALADAVIITEAGMRSGALNTANHALNQGKEIFVIPGSPADENYAGSNALLRDGARPLLDISDILNEYLPRYPDKIDIEKAIKKRAKPERKPEKTEVHKKLSIETLSNEAKIVYN
;
A
#
# COMPACT_ATOMS: atom_id res chain seq x y z
N LYS A 1 -5.84 -13.43 3.53
CA LYS A 1 -7.03 -12.57 3.60
C LYS A 1 -6.61 -11.11 3.49
N THR A 2 -7.40 -10.28 2.82
CA THR A 2 -7.12 -8.84 2.67
C THR A 2 -8.39 -8.02 2.85
N VAL A 3 -8.23 -6.75 3.22
CA VAL A 3 -9.30 -5.76 3.28
C VAL A 3 -9.02 -4.72 2.19
N LEU A 4 -9.95 -4.52 1.27
CA LEU A 4 -9.89 -3.46 0.27
C LEU A 4 -10.74 -2.28 0.74
N VAL A 5 -10.10 -1.18 1.07
CA VAL A 5 -10.77 0.08 1.42
C VAL A 5 -10.91 0.91 0.16
N MET A 6 -12.14 1.17 -0.27
CA MET A 6 -12.42 1.86 -1.51
C MET A 6 -12.57 3.36 -1.31
N GLY A 7 -12.10 4.16 -2.28
CA GLY A 7 -12.31 5.62 -2.35
C GLY A 7 -13.52 5.99 -3.21
N CYS A 8 -14.47 5.07 -3.36
CA CYS A 8 -15.71 5.21 -4.10
C CYS A 8 -16.73 4.22 -3.55
N GLY A 9 -17.96 4.26 -4.00
CA GLY A 9 -18.97 3.28 -3.66
C GLY A 9 -18.62 1.86 -4.09
N ILE A 10 -19.13 0.85 -3.38
CA ILE A 10 -18.80 -0.57 -3.63
C ILE A 10 -19.29 -1.00 -5.03
N GLU A 11 -20.41 -0.47 -5.51
CA GLU A 11 -21.00 -0.74 -6.81
C GLU A 11 -20.52 0.24 -7.90
N SER A 12 -19.51 1.05 -7.61
CA SER A 12 -18.96 2.02 -8.57
C SER A 12 -18.18 1.31 -9.67
N ASP A 13 -18.34 1.77 -10.91
CA ASP A 13 -17.60 1.29 -12.09
C ASP A 13 -16.17 1.83 -12.17
N TYR A 14 -15.67 2.47 -11.12
CA TYR A 14 -14.30 2.99 -11.11
C TYR A 14 -13.27 1.87 -11.32
N LEU A 15 -12.39 2.07 -12.33
CA LEU A 15 -11.40 1.08 -12.79
C LEU A 15 -12.04 -0.29 -13.07
N PRO A 16 -12.86 -0.42 -14.12
CA PRO A 16 -13.56 -1.66 -14.46
C PRO A 16 -12.61 -2.83 -14.74
N GLU A 17 -11.37 -2.55 -15.19
CA GLU A 17 -10.31 -3.54 -15.37
C GLU A 17 -9.93 -4.27 -14.07
N ASN A 18 -10.17 -3.65 -12.92
CA ASN A 18 -9.94 -4.25 -11.60
C ASN A 18 -11.16 -5.00 -11.03
N ALA A 19 -12.25 -5.15 -11.79
CA ALA A 19 -13.47 -5.79 -11.31
C ALA A 19 -13.24 -7.26 -10.88
N ALA A 20 -12.39 -8.00 -11.60
CA ALA A 20 -12.04 -9.37 -11.26
C ALA A 20 -11.27 -9.43 -9.93
N LEU A 21 -10.34 -8.48 -9.71
CA LEU A 21 -9.59 -8.38 -8.47
C LEU A 21 -10.51 -8.02 -7.28
N ARG A 22 -11.45 -7.08 -7.46
CA ARG A 22 -12.44 -6.74 -6.42
C ARG A 22 -13.25 -7.96 -6.00
N ARG A 23 -13.74 -8.76 -6.97
CA ARG A 23 -14.46 -10.01 -6.68
C ARG A 23 -13.62 -11.01 -5.90
N ALA A 24 -12.38 -11.25 -6.35
CA ALA A 24 -11.46 -12.14 -5.65
C ALA A 24 -11.16 -11.69 -4.21
N VAL A 25 -11.07 -10.38 -3.97
CA VAL A 25 -10.92 -9.82 -2.62
C VAL A 25 -12.21 -10.04 -1.80
N ALA A 26 -13.39 -9.82 -2.37
CA ALA A 26 -14.66 -10.04 -1.67
C ALA A 26 -14.84 -11.50 -1.23
N GLU A 27 -14.43 -12.45 -2.06
CA GLU A 27 -14.49 -13.90 -1.75
C GLU A 27 -13.51 -14.32 -0.67
N ASN A 28 -12.33 -13.70 -0.57
CA ASN A 28 -11.24 -14.09 0.31
C ASN A 28 -10.96 -13.11 1.47
N GLY A 29 -11.70 -12.02 1.53
CA GLY A 29 -11.53 -10.95 2.50
C GLY A 29 -12.78 -10.11 2.63
N CYS A 30 -12.66 -8.77 2.54
CA CYS A 30 -13.82 -7.88 2.47
C CYS A 30 -13.52 -6.59 1.70
N LEU A 31 -14.60 -5.97 1.20
CA LEU A 31 -14.60 -4.61 0.66
C LEU A 31 -15.22 -3.67 1.70
N VAL A 32 -14.60 -2.52 1.91
CA VAL A 32 -15.07 -1.50 2.85
C VAL A 32 -15.15 -0.15 2.12
N SER A 33 -16.27 0.54 2.26
CA SER A 33 -16.46 1.90 1.76
C SER A 33 -17.31 2.72 2.73
N GLU A 34 -17.05 4.01 2.81
CA GLU A 34 -17.92 5.00 3.49
C GLU A 34 -18.84 5.74 2.51
N TYR A 35 -18.68 5.47 1.22
CA TYR A 35 -19.45 6.16 0.18
C TYR A 35 -20.71 5.39 -0.19
N PRO A 36 -21.77 6.08 -0.63
CA PRO A 36 -22.96 5.45 -1.20
C PRO A 36 -22.59 4.44 -2.29
N PRO A 37 -23.36 3.36 -2.48
CA PRO A 37 -22.99 2.22 -3.32
C PRO A 37 -22.48 2.58 -4.72
N PHE A 38 -23.12 3.52 -5.40
CA PHE A 38 -22.80 3.92 -6.78
C PHE A 38 -21.97 5.20 -6.88
N GLU A 39 -21.52 5.77 -5.75
CA GLU A 39 -20.73 7.00 -5.79
C GLU A 39 -19.40 6.80 -6.49
N GLY A 40 -19.09 7.70 -7.45
CA GLY A 40 -17.86 7.67 -8.23
C GLY A 40 -16.63 8.09 -7.42
N ALA A 41 -15.45 7.69 -7.89
CA ALA A 41 -14.20 8.13 -7.34
C ALA A 41 -13.88 9.59 -7.73
N SER A 42 -13.22 10.31 -6.86
CA SER A 42 -12.73 11.66 -7.10
C SER A 42 -11.36 11.90 -6.45
N LYS A 43 -10.69 12.98 -6.84
CA LYS A 43 -9.41 13.37 -6.22
C LYS A 43 -9.54 13.67 -4.71
N TYR A 44 -10.73 13.93 -4.22
CA TYR A 44 -10.99 14.21 -2.81
C TYR A 44 -11.30 12.95 -1.99
N THR A 45 -11.88 11.92 -2.61
CA THR A 45 -12.30 10.70 -1.90
C THR A 45 -11.11 9.83 -1.49
N PHE A 46 -10.02 9.82 -2.27
CA PHE A 46 -8.82 9.03 -1.95
C PHE A 46 -8.09 9.48 -0.68
N PRO A 47 -7.79 10.79 -0.49
CA PRO A 47 -7.18 11.25 0.74
C PRO A 47 -8.04 10.99 1.98
N VAL A 48 -9.37 11.14 1.86
CA VAL A 48 -10.31 10.84 2.95
C VAL A 48 -10.33 9.34 3.28
N ARG A 49 -10.35 8.47 2.27
CA ARG A 49 -10.28 7.03 2.44
C ARG A 49 -9.02 6.57 3.17
N ASN A 50 -7.87 7.23 2.96
CA ASN A 50 -6.59 6.82 3.52
C ASN A 50 -6.59 6.75 5.06
N ARG A 51 -7.42 7.57 5.74
CA ARG A 51 -7.60 7.50 7.19
C ARG A 51 -8.19 6.15 7.65
N LEU A 52 -9.02 5.51 6.82
CA LEU A 52 -9.57 4.19 7.14
C LEU A 52 -8.51 3.10 6.96
N MET A 53 -7.66 3.24 5.94
CA MET A 53 -6.55 2.29 5.73
C MET A 53 -5.62 2.26 6.95
N SER A 54 -5.21 3.44 7.44
CA SER A 54 -4.37 3.53 8.63
C SER A 54 -5.11 3.08 9.90
N ALA A 55 -6.40 3.41 10.04
CA ALA A 55 -7.19 3.01 11.21
C ALA A 55 -7.34 1.49 11.36
N LEU A 56 -7.53 0.78 10.23
CA LEU A 56 -7.68 -0.67 10.19
C LEU A 56 -6.35 -1.43 10.32
N ALA A 57 -5.22 -0.74 10.15
CA ALA A 57 -3.90 -1.34 10.26
C ALA A 57 -3.37 -1.27 11.70
N ASP A 58 -2.53 -2.23 12.10
CA ASP A 58 -1.74 -2.13 13.33
C ASP A 58 -0.56 -1.17 13.15
N ALA A 59 0.05 -1.17 11.96
CA ALA A 59 1.11 -0.26 11.57
C ALA A 59 1.01 0.12 10.09
N VAL A 60 1.69 1.20 9.72
CA VAL A 60 1.86 1.62 8.33
C VAL A 60 3.33 1.49 7.93
N ILE A 61 3.58 0.85 6.80
CA ILE A 61 4.93 0.71 6.24
C ILE A 61 5.02 1.60 5.00
N ILE A 62 5.97 2.53 5.00
CA ILE A 62 6.30 3.38 3.86
C ILE A 62 7.56 2.83 3.21
N THR A 63 7.41 2.30 2.00
CA THR A 63 8.53 1.74 1.22
C THR A 63 9.30 2.81 0.46
N GLU A 64 8.55 3.74 -0.14
CA GLU A 64 9.07 4.84 -0.94
C GLU A 64 8.01 5.95 -0.96
N ALA A 65 8.43 7.18 -0.77
CA ALA A 65 7.56 8.35 -0.88
C ALA A 65 8.38 9.61 -1.16
N GLY A 66 8.13 10.25 -2.30
CA GLY A 66 8.57 11.63 -2.55
C GLY A 66 7.76 12.63 -1.71
N MET A 67 8.19 13.89 -1.65
CA MET A 67 7.57 14.94 -0.82
C MET A 67 6.09 15.21 -1.12
N ARG A 68 5.61 14.88 -2.31
CA ARG A 68 4.20 15.07 -2.73
C ARG A 68 3.42 13.75 -2.82
N SER A 69 3.96 12.66 -2.29
CA SER A 69 3.34 11.35 -2.37
C SER A 69 2.06 11.26 -1.51
N GLY A 70 1.03 10.62 -2.05
CA GLY A 70 -0.19 10.28 -1.30
C GLY A 70 0.06 9.35 -0.11
N ALA A 71 1.18 8.62 -0.10
CA ALA A 71 1.58 7.78 1.04
C ALA A 71 1.84 8.61 2.31
N LEU A 72 2.35 9.86 2.16
CA LEU A 72 2.55 10.77 3.29
C LEU A 72 1.22 11.19 3.94
N ASN A 73 0.15 11.31 3.15
CA ASN A 73 -1.19 11.55 3.71
C ASN A 73 -1.64 10.37 4.60
N THR A 74 -1.41 9.13 4.16
CA THR A 74 -1.70 7.93 4.97
C THR A 74 -0.84 7.90 6.24
N ALA A 75 0.45 8.24 6.14
CA ALA A 75 1.35 8.33 7.28
C ALA A 75 0.87 9.37 8.31
N ASN A 76 0.45 10.56 7.85
CA ASN A 76 -0.10 11.59 8.73
C ASN A 76 -1.38 11.14 9.45
N HIS A 77 -2.27 10.43 8.76
CA HIS A 77 -3.43 9.83 9.42
C HIS A 77 -3.02 8.80 10.47
N ALA A 78 -2.04 7.94 10.16
CA ALA A 78 -1.52 6.95 11.09
C ALA A 78 -0.94 7.60 12.36
N LEU A 79 -0.14 8.66 12.23
CA LEU A 79 0.40 9.44 13.35
C LEU A 79 -0.71 9.99 14.24
N ASN A 80 -1.71 10.64 13.64
CA ASN A 80 -2.85 11.21 14.37
C ASN A 80 -3.70 10.14 15.08
N GLN A 81 -3.63 8.88 14.63
CA GLN A 81 -4.32 7.73 15.21
C GLN A 81 -3.45 6.95 16.21
N GLY A 82 -2.23 7.41 16.50
CA GLY A 82 -1.30 6.74 17.41
C GLY A 82 -0.80 5.40 16.86
N LYS A 83 -0.73 5.23 15.54
CA LYS A 83 -0.21 4.03 14.90
C LYS A 83 1.30 4.15 14.66
N GLU A 84 1.99 3.03 14.75
CA GLU A 84 3.41 2.96 14.41
C GLU A 84 3.62 3.13 12.90
N ILE A 85 4.66 3.88 12.54
CA ILE A 85 5.10 4.05 11.16
C ILE A 85 6.50 3.48 11.02
N PHE A 86 6.63 2.54 10.09
CA PHE A 86 7.91 1.98 9.68
C PHE A 86 8.26 2.49 8.28
N VAL A 87 9.52 2.81 8.06
CA VAL A 87 9.99 3.37 6.80
C VAL A 87 11.21 2.61 6.32
N ILE A 88 11.20 2.17 5.07
CA ILE A 88 12.38 1.64 4.42
C ILE A 88 13.26 2.83 4.02
N PRO A 89 14.50 2.96 4.58
CA PRO A 89 15.40 4.05 4.22
C PRO A 89 15.79 3.97 2.75
N GLY A 90 15.83 5.12 2.08
CA GLY A 90 16.29 5.24 0.71
C GLY A 90 17.46 6.19 0.56
N SER A 91 18.01 6.27 -0.66
CA SER A 91 19.12 7.18 -0.95
C SER A 91 18.71 8.64 -0.72
N PRO A 92 19.49 9.42 0.03
CA PRO A 92 19.22 10.85 0.19
C PRO A 92 19.31 11.66 -1.11
N ALA A 93 19.99 11.13 -2.13
CA ALA A 93 20.15 11.74 -3.43
C ALA A 93 18.96 11.44 -4.38
N ASP A 94 18.04 10.55 -3.99
CA ASP A 94 16.88 10.18 -4.79
C ASP A 94 15.63 10.89 -4.27
N GLU A 95 15.06 11.76 -5.10
CA GLU A 95 13.86 12.54 -4.77
C GLU A 95 12.65 11.67 -4.43
N ASN A 96 12.59 10.44 -4.94
CA ASN A 96 11.52 9.50 -4.64
C ASN A 96 11.50 9.09 -3.16
N TYR A 97 12.63 9.19 -2.45
CA TYR A 97 12.74 8.89 -1.03
C TYR A 97 12.73 10.14 -0.13
N ALA A 98 12.66 11.34 -0.70
CA ALA A 98 12.74 12.58 0.09
C ALA A 98 11.67 12.66 1.19
N GLY A 99 10.43 12.25 0.90
CA GLY A 99 9.32 12.24 1.86
C GLY A 99 9.44 11.11 2.87
N SER A 100 9.79 9.89 2.45
CA SER A 100 10.00 8.76 3.38
C SER A 100 11.20 9.03 4.31
N ASN A 101 12.31 9.59 3.81
CA ASN A 101 13.43 9.98 4.63
C ASN A 101 13.10 11.15 5.59
N ALA A 102 12.18 12.06 5.22
CA ALA A 102 11.68 13.08 6.12
C ALA A 102 10.91 12.45 7.30
N LEU A 103 10.06 11.45 7.06
CA LEU A 103 9.38 10.73 8.14
C LEU A 103 10.36 10.08 9.11
N LEU A 104 11.50 9.52 8.63
CA LEU A 104 12.55 8.99 9.51
C LEU A 104 13.16 10.08 10.40
N ARG A 105 13.40 11.27 9.84
CA ARG A 105 13.91 12.42 10.59
C ARG A 105 12.91 12.90 11.66
N ASP A 106 11.62 12.77 11.37
CA ASP A 106 10.52 13.15 12.26
C ASP A 106 10.20 12.07 13.31
N GLY A 107 10.96 10.97 13.33
CA GLY A 107 10.87 9.93 14.36
C GLY A 107 10.15 8.63 13.95
N ALA A 108 9.81 8.45 12.67
CA ALA A 108 9.34 7.17 12.19
C ALA A 108 10.43 6.10 12.33
N ARG A 109 10.04 4.86 12.57
CA ARG A 109 10.99 3.76 12.79
C ARG A 109 11.59 3.27 11.47
N PRO A 110 12.91 3.11 11.37
CA PRO A 110 13.51 2.47 10.20
C PRO A 110 13.13 1.00 10.14
N LEU A 111 12.76 0.54 8.95
CA LEU A 111 12.53 -0.87 8.65
C LEU A 111 13.72 -1.42 7.86
N LEU A 112 14.62 -2.11 8.54
CA LEU A 112 15.80 -2.73 7.94
C LEU A 112 15.61 -4.24 7.82
N ASP A 113 14.86 -4.82 8.75
CA ASP A 113 14.54 -6.24 8.77
C ASP A 113 13.11 -6.46 9.29
N ILE A 114 12.51 -7.60 8.95
CA ILE A 114 11.17 -7.96 9.43
C ILE A 114 11.11 -8.06 10.96
N SER A 115 12.23 -8.36 11.61
CA SER A 115 12.33 -8.40 13.06
C SER A 115 12.05 -7.06 13.72
N ASP A 116 12.27 -5.93 13.02
CA ASP A 116 11.96 -4.59 13.55
C ASP A 116 10.46 -4.44 13.84
N ILE A 117 9.61 -5.01 12.97
CA ILE A 117 8.16 -5.05 13.17
C ILE A 117 7.78 -6.09 14.21
N LEU A 118 8.32 -7.32 14.10
CA LEU A 118 7.93 -8.43 14.96
C LEU A 118 8.25 -8.15 16.42
N ASN A 119 9.42 -7.57 16.71
CA ASN A 119 9.83 -7.22 18.06
C ASN A 119 8.92 -6.14 18.68
N GLU A 120 8.40 -5.20 17.89
CA GLU A 120 7.47 -4.18 18.36
C GLU A 120 6.13 -4.78 18.77
N TYR A 121 5.65 -5.78 18.01
CA TYR A 121 4.32 -6.34 18.24
C TYR A 121 4.32 -7.62 19.09
N LEU A 122 5.48 -8.23 19.35
CA LEU A 122 5.59 -9.42 20.20
C LEU A 122 4.98 -9.22 21.60
N PRO A 123 5.21 -8.07 22.29
CA PRO A 123 4.59 -7.86 23.60
C PRO A 123 3.06 -7.74 23.56
N ARG A 124 2.49 -7.30 22.43
CA ARG A 124 1.03 -7.16 22.25
C ARG A 124 0.36 -8.48 21.84
N TYR A 125 1.08 -9.32 21.12
CA TYR A 125 0.55 -10.54 20.50
C TYR A 125 1.48 -11.75 20.72
N PRO A 126 1.84 -12.09 21.97
CA PRO A 126 2.84 -13.14 22.26
C PRO A 126 2.44 -14.50 21.71
N ASP A 127 1.14 -14.82 21.71
CA ASP A 127 0.62 -16.11 21.24
C ASP A 127 0.46 -16.19 19.71
N LYS A 128 0.58 -15.05 18.99
CA LYS A 128 0.35 -14.98 17.55
C LYS A 128 1.64 -14.79 16.76
N ILE A 129 2.68 -14.25 17.40
CA ILE A 129 3.96 -13.93 16.75
C ILE A 129 4.99 -14.98 17.16
N ASP A 130 5.43 -15.75 16.16
CA ASP A 130 6.53 -16.71 16.27
C ASP A 130 7.70 -16.22 15.43
N ILE A 131 8.63 -15.53 16.08
CA ILE A 131 9.81 -14.92 15.44
C ILE A 131 10.69 -15.99 14.79
N GLU A 132 10.92 -17.14 15.47
CA GLU A 132 11.76 -18.21 14.92
C GLU A 132 11.17 -18.78 13.63
N LYS A 133 9.87 -18.98 13.61
CA LYS A 133 9.16 -19.48 12.43
C LYS A 133 9.18 -18.46 11.29
N ALA A 134 9.07 -17.17 11.59
CA ALA A 134 9.15 -16.09 10.61
C ALA A 134 10.55 -16.03 9.97
N ILE A 135 11.62 -16.10 10.76
CA ILE A 135 13.00 -16.09 10.28
C ILE A 135 13.32 -17.36 9.47
N LYS A 136 12.90 -18.54 9.95
CA LYS A 136 13.11 -19.81 9.23
C LYS A 136 12.39 -19.83 7.87
N LYS A 137 11.25 -19.20 7.75
CA LYS A 137 10.51 -19.09 6.48
C LYS A 137 11.26 -18.23 5.45
N ARG A 138 12.00 -17.21 5.89
CA ARG A 138 12.83 -16.35 5.04
C ARG A 138 14.06 -17.09 4.49
N ALA A 139 14.61 -18.05 5.25
CA ALA A 139 15.79 -18.84 4.85
C ALA A 139 15.48 -19.85 3.72
N LYS A 140 14.22 -20.10 3.36
CA LYS A 140 13.88 -20.87 2.16
C LYS A 140 14.00 -19.95 0.96
N PRO A 141 14.78 -20.30 -0.09
CA PRO A 141 14.88 -19.49 -1.29
C PRO A 141 13.48 -19.30 -1.87
N GLU A 142 13.09 -18.03 -2.04
CA GLU A 142 11.87 -17.70 -2.76
C GLU A 142 11.88 -18.45 -4.09
N ARG A 143 10.81 -19.16 -4.41
CA ARG A 143 10.57 -19.59 -5.76
C ARG A 143 10.71 -18.35 -6.64
N LYS A 144 11.68 -18.39 -7.58
CA LYS A 144 11.80 -17.34 -8.60
C LYS A 144 10.37 -17.03 -9.06
N PRO A 145 9.97 -15.77 -9.12
CA PRO A 145 8.66 -15.45 -9.66
C PRO A 145 8.58 -16.12 -11.02
N GLU A 146 7.63 -17.01 -11.18
CA GLU A 146 7.26 -17.52 -12.48
C GLU A 146 7.03 -16.27 -13.32
N LYS A 147 7.82 -16.06 -14.35
CA LYS A 147 7.69 -14.94 -15.27
C LYS A 147 6.30 -15.07 -15.87
N THR A 148 5.31 -14.50 -15.19
CA THR A 148 4.03 -14.23 -15.80
C THR A 148 4.36 -13.25 -16.92
N GLU A 149 4.29 -13.74 -18.16
CA GLU A 149 4.40 -12.94 -19.37
C GLU A 149 3.22 -11.96 -19.45
N VAL A 150 3.22 -10.95 -18.61
CA VAL A 150 2.22 -9.87 -18.59
C VAL A 150 2.85 -8.55 -19.03
N HIS A 151 4.06 -8.57 -19.55
CA HIS A 151 4.57 -7.48 -20.36
C HIS A 151 4.64 -7.91 -21.84
N LYS A 152 3.47 -8.16 -22.44
CA LYS A 152 3.33 -7.85 -23.84
C LYS A 152 3.60 -6.33 -23.95
N LYS A 153 4.79 -5.96 -24.44
CA LYS A 153 5.08 -4.58 -24.84
C LYS A 153 3.91 -4.14 -25.70
N LEU A 154 3.01 -3.34 -25.15
CA LEU A 154 2.12 -2.52 -25.96
C LEU A 154 3.06 -1.56 -26.69
N SER A 155 3.33 -1.83 -27.95
CA SER A 155 4.02 -0.88 -28.80
C SER A 155 3.13 0.37 -28.87
N ILE A 156 3.76 1.53 -28.82
CA ILE A 156 3.10 2.85 -28.90
C ILE A 156 2.15 2.95 -30.11
N GLU A 157 2.35 2.10 -31.12
CA GLU A 157 1.52 2.00 -32.33
C GLU A 157 0.10 1.47 -32.09
N THR A 158 -0.18 0.78 -30.97
CA THR A 158 -1.51 0.25 -30.66
C THR A 158 -2.37 1.16 -29.77
N LEU A 159 -1.84 2.32 -29.33
CA LEU A 159 -2.59 3.31 -28.57
C LEU A 159 -3.42 4.19 -29.53
N SER A 160 -4.68 4.46 -29.17
CA SER A 160 -5.51 5.42 -29.89
C SER A 160 -4.84 6.81 -29.88
N ASN A 161 -5.14 7.65 -30.89
CA ASN A 161 -4.55 8.99 -31.01
C ASN A 161 -4.78 9.88 -29.77
N GLU A 162 -5.84 9.62 -29.01
CA GLU A 162 -6.15 10.33 -27.76
C GLU A 162 -5.23 9.93 -26.60
N ALA A 163 -4.77 8.67 -26.57
CA ALA A 163 -3.84 8.20 -25.56
C ALA A 163 -2.39 8.69 -25.78
N LYS A 164 -2.03 9.08 -27.03
CA LYS A 164 -0.69 9.62 -27.35
C LYS A 164 -0.50 11.06 -26.86
N ILE A 165 -1.58 11.79 -26.60
CA ILE A 165 -1.52 13.19 -26.14
C ILE A 165 -1.18 13.29 -24.64
N VAL A 166 -1.38 12.24 -23.88
CA VAL A 166 -1.16 12.21 -22.42
C VAL A 166 0.29 11.89 -22.03
N TYR A 167 1.12 11.45 -23.00
CA TYR A 167 2.51 10.99 -22.77
C TYR A 167 3.59 11.91 -23.39
N ASN A 168 3.26 13.12 -23.84
CA ASN A 168 4.23 14.14 -24.28
C ASN A 168 4.34 15.27 -23.26
#